data_b86bd356ac964ab02dcb7afb60593855
#
_entry.id   b86bd356ac964ab02dcb7afb60593855
#
_cell.length_a   1.000
_cell.length_b   1.000
_cell.length_c   1.000
_cell.angle_alpha   90.00
_cell.angle_beta   90.00
_cell.angle_gamma   90.00
#
_symmetry.space_group_name_H-M   'P 1'
#
loop_
_entity.id
_entity.type
_entity.pdbx_description
1 polymer ?
#
loop_
_entity_poly.entity_id
_entity_poly.type
_entity_poly.pdbx_seq_one_letter_code
_entity_poly.pdbx_strand_id
1 'polypeptide(L)'
;MALLRRRISNKRLAFAAGGIVVSAALAVGPGYAWGAGQDPEPPAGPSVAPTTAPTPSPSAATPDGTATPAPPDGTATPAPTDGTAAPAARKPAFGAYLTYGPDGVRRMAELSKWLGGAELRVGHTYLPGDRWSNIEGAPDFLESWAKWRRAQDDRMFVLNVPMMERNEDHVGDDEVRALLRRGAAGEFDQHYRALAERLVKLDVPDTVLVLGWEMNGTTYTHRCGPDPEAWKTYWKRIITTMRSVPGQKFKFDFTPNRGRDAIPWTECYPGDDVVDIVGMDSYDQPTGTDFDRQVSEPYGLKQHVEFAKAHGKEISYPEWGLFRNGDNEEYMRKMLAWMDEHKPLYNTVTDYCPHGVWQCEDNPKSSKAYRTALSGRTGTEPAPEPTAPETPPNCSPLNLGEWAEKWLGGKLCMSVDWHKYK
;
A
#
# COMPACT_ATOMS: atom_id res chain seq x y z
N MET A 1 27.82 59.51 32.32
CA MET A 1 26.68 59.14 31.53
C MET A 1 26.71 57.64 31.32
N ALA A 2 25.86 56.89 32.02
CA ALA A 2 25.96 55.44 32.17
C ALA A 2 25.08 54.74 31.17
N LEU A 3 25.65 53.83 30.38
CA LEU A 3 24.95 52.95 29.45
C LEU A 3 24.49 51.68 30.19
N LEU A 4 23.19 51.54 30.40
CA LEU A 4 22.59 50.31 30.94
C LEU A 4 22.44 49.27 29.81
N ARG A 5 23.26 48.22 29.85
CA ARG A 5 23.07 47.02 29.04
C ARG A 5 22.06 46.09 29.73
N ARG A 6 20.86 45.94 29.17
CA ARG A 6 19.92 44.89 29.55
C ARG A 6 20.36 43.59 28.91
N ARG A 7 20.68 42.59 29.73
CA ARG A 7 20.86 41.18 29.33
C ARG A 7 19.46 40.59 29.10
N ILE A 8 19.18 40.15 27.87
CA ILE A 8 18.02 39.32 27.55
C ILE A 8 18.44 37.88 27.84
N SER A 9 17.79 37.27 28.82
CA SER A 9 17.94 35.86 29.17
C SER A 9 17.16 35.00 28.17
N ASN A 10 17.87 34.28 27.32
CA ASN A 10 17.27 33.26 26.47
C ASN A 10 16.85 32.05 27.32
N LYS A 11 15.59 31.99 27.71
CA LYS A 11 14.99 30.74 28.18
C LYS A 11 14.79 29.87 26.96
N ARG A 12 15.59 28.84 26.79
CA ARG A 12 15.38 27.74 25.83
C ARG A 12 14.12 27.01 26.27
N LEU A 13 13.03 27.16 25.52
CA LEU A 13 11.92 26.23 25.56
C LEU A 13 12.43 24.93 24.92
N ALA A 14 12.58 23.90 25.71
CA ALA A 14 12.72 22.56 25.23
C ALA A 14 11.32 22.11 24.78
N PHE A 15 11.09 22.07 23.48
CA PHE A 15 9.98 21.30 22.92
C PHE A 15 10.35 19.82 23.08
N ALA A 16 9.61 19.12 23.91
CA ALA A 16 9.62 17.68 23.94
C ALA A 16 9.09 17.19 22.57
N ALA A 17 9.99 16.66 21.75
CA ALA A 17 9.59 15.87 20.60
C ALA A 17 8.96 14.59 21.16
N GLY A 18 7.64 14.52 21.11
CA GLY A 18 6.90 13.30 21.34
C GLY A 18 7.21 12.34 20.19
N GLY A 19 8.21 11.48 20.40
CA GLY A 19 8.45 10.35 19.53
C GLY A 19 7.28 9.38 19.67
N ILE A 20 6.73 8.96 18.55
CA ILE A 20 5.83 7.81 18.52
C ILE A 20 6.70 6.61 18.91
N VAL A 21 6.59 6.20 20.14
CA VAL A 21 7.19 4.96 20.65
C VAL A 21 6.21 3.86 20.26
N VAL A 22 6.50 3.12 19.20
CA VAL A 22 5.94 1.79 19.03
C VAL A 22 6.41 0.98 20.23
N SER A 23 5.52 0.81 21.20
CA SER A 23 5.83 0.11 22.45
C SER A 23 5.94 -1.37 22.16
N ALA A 24 7.17 -1.84 21.84
CA ALA A 24 7.49 -3.25 22.00
C ALA A 24 7.48 -3.55 23.50
N ALA A 25 6.46 -4.22 23.98
CA ALA A 25 6.39 -4.73 25.34
C ALA A 25 7.51 -5.75 25.55
N LEU A 26 8.63 -5.32 26.13
CA LEU A 26 9.63 -6.21 26.73
C LEU A 26 9.07 -6.76 28.02
N ALA A 27 8.42 -7.90 27.99
CA ALA A 27 8.18 -8.72 29.16
C ALA A 27 9.51 -9.39 29.57
N VAL A 28 10.27 -8.74 30.44
CA VAL A 28 11.33 -9.40 31.21
C VAL A 28 10.71 -9.92 32.48
N GLY A 29 10.32 -11.20 32.47
CA GLY A 29 9.94 -11.92 33.68
C GLY A 29 11.15 -12.69 34.23
N PRO A 30 11.39 -12.68 35.57
CA PRO A 30 12.46 -13.48 36.16
C PRO A 30 12.11 -14.95 36.13
N GLY A 31 13.08 -15.77 35.75
CA GLY A 31 12.95 -17.21 35.71
C GLY A 31 12.68 -17.81 37.10
N TYR A 32 11.72 -18.72 37.13
CA TYR A 32 11.66 -19.81 38.11
C TYR A 32 11.47 -21.12 37.35
N ALA A 33 12.51 -21.95 37.43
CA ALA A 33 12.40 -23.36 37.09
C ALA A 33 11.61 -24.06 38.18
N TRP A 34 10.57 -24.84 37.80
CA TRP A 34 10.09 -26.02 38.57
C TRP A 34 9.17 -26.89 37.74
N GLY A 35 9.55 -28.17 37.60
CA GLY A 35 8.71 -29.34 37.79
C GLY A 35 7.77 -29.73 36.64
N ALA A 36 8.11 -30.83 35.98
CA ALA A 36 7.20 -31.62 35.16
C ALA A 36 5.97 -32.06 35.98
N GLY A 37 4.78 -31.71 35.50
CA GLY A 37 3.49 -32.18 36.01
C GLY A 37 2.56 -32.44 34.82
N GLN A 38 2.05 -33.68 34.80
CA GLN A 38 1.18 -34.25 33.77
C GLN A 38 -0.12 -33.44 33.64
N ASP A 39 -0.54 -33.17 32.40
CA ASP A 39 -1.84 -32.60 32.06
C ASP A 39 -2.95 -33.62 32.30
N PRO A 40 -4.08 -33.25 32.89
CA PRO A 40 -5.28 -34.11 32.96
C PRO A 40 -6.06 -34.01 31.63
N GLU A 41 -6.39 -35.16 31.10
CA GLU A 41 -7.24 -35.40 29.94
C GLU A 41 -8.66 -34.83 30.13
N PRO A 42 -9.24 -34.13 29.14
CA PRO A 42 -10.62 -33.64 29.26
C PRO A 42 -11.62 -34.79 29.05
N PRO A 43 -12.79 -34.81 29.73
CA PRO A 43 -13.78 -35.88 29.66
C PRO A 43 -14.48 -35.93 28.29
N ALA A 44 -14.67 -37.15 27.79
CA ALA A 44 -15.40 -37.46 26.58
C ALA A 44 -16.86 -37.00 26.63
N GLY A 45 -17.27 -36.15 25.71
CA GLY A 45 -18.68 -35.79 25.48
C GLY A 45 -19.35 -36.81 24.53
N PRO A 46 -20.70 -36.98 24.60
CA PRO A 46 -21.41 -38.08 23.96
C PRO A 46 -21.46 -37.94 22.44
N SER A 47 -21.23 -39.08 21.79
CA SER A 47 -21.34 -39.32 20.33
C SER A 47 -22.79 -39.09 19.87
N VAL A 48 -22.98 -38.21 18.90
CA VAL A 48 -24.26 -38.06 18.19
C VAL A 48 -24.06 -38.62 16.76
N ALA A 49 -24.88 -39.59 16.40
CA ALA A 49 -24.90 -40.27 15.11
C ALA A 49 -25.32 -39.34 13.96
N PRO A 50 -24.86 -39.58 12.72
CA PRO A 50 -25.18 -38.73 11.59
C PRO A 50 -26.61 -38.96 11.09
N THR A 51 -27.37 -37.86 11.00
CA THR A 51 -28.68 -37.84 10.35
C THR A 51 -28.50 -37.61 8.85
N THR A 52 -29.03 -38.54 8.05
CA THR A 52 -29.02 -38.51 6.59
C THR A 52 -29.93 -37.40 6.04
N ALA A 53 -29.40 -36.61 5.13
CA ALA A 53 -30.15 -35.61 4.35
C ALA A 53 -30.90 -36.32 3.19
N PRO A 54 -32.11 -35.87 2.80
CA PRO A 54 -32.80 -36.42 1.65
C PRO A 54 -32.35 -35.77 0.32
N THR A 55 -32.18 -36.63 -0.67
CA THR A 55 -31.88 -36.31 -2.08
C THR A 55 -33.14 -35.74 -2.77
N PRO A 56 -33.05 -34.69 -3.58
CA PRO A 56 -34.14 -34.35 -4.51
C PRO A 56 -34.00 -35.13 -5.82
N SER A 57 -35.08 -35.78 -6.23
CA SER A 57 -35.28 -36.46 -7.50
C SER A 57 -35.59 -35.47 -8.63
N PRO A 58 -35.27 -35.82 -9.89
CA PRO A 58 -35.41 -34.93 -11.02
C PRO A 58 -36.84 -34.99 -11.62
N SER A 59 -37.35 -33.85 -12.07
CA SER A 59 -38.55 -33.82 -12.92
C SER A 59 -38.19 -33.27 -14.30
N ALA A 60 -38.44 -34.12 -15.32
CA ALA A 60 -38.32 -33.83 -16.74
C ALA A 60 -39.57 -33.16 -17.26
N ALA A 61 -39.42 -32.28 -18.24
CA ALA A 61 -40.28 -32.17 -19.43
C ALA A 61 -39.77 -31.07 -20.39
N THR A 62 -39.36 -31.44 -21.56
CA THR A 62 -39.43 -30.69 -22.83
C THR A 62 -40.83 -30.99 -23.45
N PRO A 63 -41.37 -30.25 -24.48
CA PRO A 63 -40.69 -29.94 -25.73
C PRO A 63 -41.06 -28.62 -26.45
N ASP A 64 -40.45 -28.48 -27.65
CA ASP A 64 -40.84 -27.78 -28.90
C ASP A 64 -40.49 -26.27 -28.96
N GLY A 65 -39.57 -25.87 -29.81
CA GLY A 65 -39.57 -25.95 -31.28
C GLY A 65 -39.95 -24.60 -31.85
N THR A 66 -38.99 -23.75 -32.31
CA THR A 66 -39.20 -22.98 -33.56
C THR A 66 -37.89 -22.32 -34.04
N ALA A 67 -37.72 -22.42 -35.33
CA ALA A 67 -36.73 -22.06 -36.28
C ALA A 67 -35.94 -20.75 -36.11
N THR A 68 -34.64 -20.86 -36.41
CA THR A 68 -33.69 -19.80 -36.76
C THR A 68 -33.96 -19.23 -38.16
N PRO A 69 -33.82 -17.92 -38.38
CA PRO A 69 -33.40 -17.38 -39.67
C PRO A 69 -31.92 -16.95 -39.65
N ALA A 70 -31.23 -17.26 -40.73
CA ALA A 70 -29.85 -16.93 -41.02
C ALA A 70 -29.61 -15.41 -41.16
N PRO A 71 -28.39 -14.92 -40.86
CA PRO A 71 -28.01 -13.54 -41.06
C PRO A 71 -27.62 -13.27 -42.53
N PRO A 72 -27.83 -12.05 -43.04
CA PRO A 72 -27.32 -11.62 -44.34
C PRO A 72 -25.85 -11.21 -44.30
N ASP A 73 -25.23 -11.45 -45.44
CA ASP A 73 -23.85 -11.16 -45.82
C ASP A 73 -23.37 -9.74 -45.64
N GLY A 74 -22.10 -9.67 -45.21
CA GLY A 74 -21.07 -8.83 -45.82
C GLY A 74 -21.17 -7.30 -45.59
N THR A 75 -20.45 -6.81 -44.55
CA THR A 75 -19.81 -5.51 -44.68
C THR A 75 -18.39 -5.62 -44.14
N ALA A 76 -17.41 -5.46 -45.03
CA ALA A 76 -15.99 -5.40 -44.70
C ALA A 76 -15.74 -4.19 -43.81
N THR A 77 -15.25 -4.46 -42.58
CA THR A 77 -14.72 -3.43 -41.69
C THR A 77 -13.34 -3.03 -42.19
N PRO A 78 -13.03 -1.73 -42.41
CA PRO A 78 -11.68 -1.29 -42.73
C PRO A 78 -10.77 -1.56 -41.53
N ALA A 79 -9.58 -2.09 -41.82
CA ALA A 79 -8.51 -2.25 -40.82
C ALA A 79 -8.15 -0.90 -40.19
N PRO A 80 -7.96 -0.81 -38.88
CA PRO A 80 -7.43 0.38 -38.26
C PRO A 80 -5.92 0.49 -38.56
N THR A 81 -5.58 1.38 -39.47
CA THR A 81 -4.23 1.95 -39.57
C THR A 81 -4.16 3.10 -38.59
N ASP A 82 -3.62 2.85 -37.43
CA ASP A 82 -2.83 3.86 -36.70
C ASP A 82 -1.96 3.14 -35.68
N GLY A 83 -0.66 3.11 -35.98
CA GLY A 83 0.38 2.67 -35.08
C GLY A 83 0.61 3.70 -33.98
N THR A 84 -0.38 3.88 -33.10
CA THR A 84 -0.17 4.54 -31.82
C THR A 84 0.55 3.52 -30.95
N ALA A 85 1.86 3.73 -30.73
CA ALA A 85 2.61 2.95 -29.74
C ALA A 85 1.80 2.90 -28.44
N ALA A 86 1.59 1.69 -27.91
CA ALA A 86 0.93 1.53 -26.60
C ALA A 86 1.66 2.43 -25.59
N PRO A 87 0.95 3.21 -24.77
CA PRO A 87 1.59 4.04 -23.76
C PRO A 87 2.50 3.16 -22.91
N ALA A 88 3.76 3.60 -22.74
CA ALA A 88 4.74 2.89 -21.93
C ALA A 88 4.14 2.56 -20.56
N ALA A 89 4.28 1.30 -20.14
CA ALA A 89 3.72 0.83 -18.89
C ALA A 89 4.28 1.67 -17.72
N ARG A 90 3.39 2.28 -16.95
CA ARG A 90 3.79 3.14 -15.83
C ARG A 90 4.33 2.28 -14.70
N LYS A 91 5.53 2.60 -14.21
CA LYS A 91 6.08 1.97 -13.00
C LYS A 91 5.25 2.37 -11.78
N PRO A 92 5.12 1.50 -10.75
CA PRO A 92 4.46 1.84 -9.50
C PRO A 92 4.97 3.17 -8.95
N ALA A 93 4.06 4.02 -8.50
CA ALA A 93 4.46 5.24 -7.82
C ALA A 93 5.06 4.89 -6.46
N PHE A 94 6.17 5.52 -6.10
CA PHE A 94 6.80 5.26 -4.83
C PHE A 94 7.17 6.54 -4.09
N GLY A 95 7.30 6.42 -2.77
CA GLY A 95 7.68 7.47 -1.86
C GLY A 95 8.19 6.91 -0.55
N ALA A 96 8.11 7.70 0.50
CA ALA A 96 8.49 7.29 1.84
C ALA A 96 7.70 8.08 2.89
N TYR A 97 7.45 7.45 4.04
CA TYR A 97 7.14 8.18 5.26
C TYR A 97 8.44 8.55 5.97
N LEU A 98 8.72 9.83 6.07
CA LEU A 98 9.99 10.36 6.60
C LEU A 98 9.82 11.10 7.92
N THR A 99 8.80 11.91 8.03
CA THR A 99 8.31 12.62 9.22
C THR A 99 7.12 13.53 8.84
N TYR A 100 6.63 14.28 9.79
CA TYR A 100 5.44 15.16 9.62
C TYR A 100 5.78 16.52 9.01
N GLY A 101 4.74 17.21 8.53
CA GLY A 101 4.76 18.63 8.19
C GLY A 101 5.84 19.07 7.19
N PRO A 102 6.34 20.31 7.30
CA PRO A 102 7.33 20.87 6.38
C PRO A 102 8.65 20.08 6.33
N ASP A 103 9.05 19.49 7.44
CA ASP A 103 10.25 18.67 7.50
C ASP A 103 10.12 17.38 6.69
N GLY A 104 8.96 16.74 6.69
CA GLY A 104 8.68 15.60 5.84
C GLY A 104 8.86 15.94 4.36
N VAL A 105 8.26 17.04 3.91
CA VAL A 105 8.39 17.53 2.54
C VAL A 105 9.84 17.86 2.17
N ARG A 106 10.60 18.52 3.05
CA ARG A 106 12.02 18.80 2.83
C ARG A 106 12.83 17.52 2.66
N ARG A 107 12.60 16.52 3.53
CA ARG A 107 13.28 15.23 3.49
C ARG A 107 12.93 14.42 2.24
N MET A 108 11.75 14.58 1.66
CA MET A 108 11.43 13.98 0.35
C MET A 108 12.41 14.44 -0.74
N ALA A 109 12.75 15.73 -0.78
CA ALA A 109 13.73 16.23 -1.73
C ALA A 109 15.16 15.71 -1.46
N GLU A 110 15.53 15.56 -0.19
CA GLU A 110 16.81 15.00 0.22
C GLU A 110 16.92 13.50 -0.12
N LEU A 111 15.85 12.72 0.10
CA LEU A 111 15.77 11.32 -0.28
C LEU A 111 15.88 11.16 -1.81
N SER A 112 15.16 11.97 -2.60
CA SER A 112 15.28 11.98 -4.05
C SER A 112 16.73 12.21 -4.49
N LYS A 113 17.42 13.19 -3.90
CA LYS A 113 18.84 13.45 -4.17
C LYS A 113 19.72 12.26 -3.79
N TRP A 114 19.49 11.64 -2.63
CA TRP A 114 20.23 10.45 -2.19
C TRP A 114 20.01 9.26 -3.14
N LEU A 115 18.82 9.15 -3.73
CA LEU A 115 18.48 8.18 -4.78
C LEU A 115 18.91 8.62 -6.19
N GLY A 116 19.88 9.54 -6.32
CA GLY A 116 20.40 9.94 -7.63
C GLY A 116 19.40 10.69 -8.50
N GLY A 117 18.47 11.41 -7.91
CA GLY A 117 17.44 12.18 -8.64
C GLY A 117 16.19 11.36 -8.98
N ALA A 118 15.95 10.24 -8.30
CA ALA A 118 14.73 9.46 -8.50
C ALA A 118 13.47 10.28 -8.22
N GLU A 119 12.44 10.06 -9.03
CA GLU A 119 11.15 10.74 -8.90
C GLU A 119 10.29 10.11 -7.79
N LEU A 120 10.24 10.76 -6.63
CA LEU A 120 9.32 10.40 -5.55
C LEU A 120 7.96 11.02 -5.85
N ARG A 121 7.01 10.19 -6.26
CA ARG A 121 5.66 10.66 -6.64
C ARG A 121 4.62 10.49 -5.54
N VAL A 122 4.97 9.86 -4.43
CA VAL A 122 4.06 9.65 -3.29
C VAL A 122 4.57 10.39 -2.08
N GLY A 123 3.81 11.37 -1.61
CA GLY A 123 4.02 12.01 -0.31
C GLY A 123 3.08 11.39 0.71
N HIS A 124 3.63 10.88 1.80
CA HIS A 124 2.89 10.17 2.81
C HIS A 124 3.07 10.80 4.19
N THR A 125 1.97 11.00 4.90
CA THR A 125 1.97 11.47 6.28
C THR A 125 0.73 10.98 7.05
N TYR A 126 0.73 11.23 8.36
CA TYR A 126 -0.32 10.80 9.28
C TYR A 126 -0.97 12.02 9.94
N LEU A 127 -2.25 11.93 10.24
CA LEU A 127 -2.88 12.81 11.23
C LEU A 127 -2.67 12.23 12.62
N PRO A 128 -2.30 13.06 13.61
CA PRO A 128 -2.24 12.60 15.01
C PRO A 128 -3.61 12.17 15.49
N GLY A 129 -3.67 11.02 16.15
CA GLY A 129 -4.91 10.43 16.65
C GLY A 129 -5.21 10.70 18.12
N ASP A 130 -4.55 11.70 18.73
CA ASP A 130 -4.70 12.00 20.16
C ASP A 130 -6.04 12.68 20.48
N ARG A 131 -6.54 13.52 19.54
CA ARG A 131 -7.80 14.27 19.70
C ARG A 131 -8.45 14.59 18.36
N TRP A 132 -9.75 14.81 18.36
CA TRP A 132 -10.54 15.10 17.18
C TRP A 132 -10.04 16.30 16.36
N SER A 133 -9.63 17.41 17.02
CA SER A 133 -9.11 18.56 16.30
C SER A 133 -7.87 18.29 15.45
N ASN A 134 -7.06 17.29 15.82
CA ASN A 134 -5.91 16.85 15.05
C ASN A 134 -6.34 15.92 13.90
N ILE A 135 -7.32 15.06 14.13
CA ILE A 135 -7.91 14.21 13.08
C ILE A 135 -8.63 15.07 12.02
N GLU A 136 -9.22 16.19 12.40
CA GLU A 136 -9.77 17.20 11.46
C GLU A 136 -8.70 17.90 10.61
N GLY A 137 -7.42 17.55 10.78
CA GLY A 137 -6.30 18.17 10.09
C GLY A 137 -5.99 19.57 10.62
N ALA A 138 -5.80 19.72 11.93
CA ALA A 138 -5.48 20.99 12.61
C ALA A 138 -4.50 21.84 11.80
N PRO A 139 -4.52 23.19 11.94
CA PRO A 139 -3.78 24.11 11.09
C PRO A 139 -2.32 23.72 11.00
N ASP A 140 -1.71 23.95 9.88
CA ASP A 140 -0.29 23.75 9.55
C ASP A 140 0.15 22.32 9.23
N PHE A 141 -0.61 21.27 9.59
CA PHE A 141 -0.21 19.88 9.29
C PHE A 141 -0.24 19.56 7.79
N LEU A 142 -1.29 19.98 7.11
CA LEU A 142 -1.58 19.54 5.74
C LEU A 142 -1.06 20.51 4.67
N GLU A 143 -0.85 21.79 5.01
CA GLU A 143 -0.53 22.83 4.00
C GLU A 143 0.76 22.55 3.21
N SER A 144 1.81 22.10 3.89
CA SER A 144 3.09 21.79 3.23
C SER A 144 2.95 20.62 2.27
N TRP A 145 2.21 19.58 2.65
CA TRP A 145 1.93 18.41 1.82
C TRP A 145 0.99 18.75 0.66
N ALA A 146 -0.03 19.53 0.89
CA ALA A 146 -0.92 20.03 -0.16
C ALA A 146 -0.13 20.85 -1.20
N LYS A 147 0.74 21.76 -0.76
CA LYS A 147 1.63 22.52 -1.65
C LYS A 147 2.57 21.59 -2.43
N TRP A 148 3.13 20.58 -1.77
CA TRP A 148 3.99 19.60 -2.42
C TRP A 148 3.21 18.80 -3.50
N ARG A 149 1.97 18.36 -3.20
CA ARG A 149 1.12 17.64 -4.16
C ARG A 149 0.84 18.46 -5.40
N ARG A 150 0.41 19.72 -5.22
CA ARG A 150 0.05 20.62 -6.33
C ARG A 150 1.23 21.08 -7.19
N ALA A 151 2.46 20.91 -6.70
CA ALA A 151 3.65 21.34 -7.45
C ALA A 151 3.92 20.47 -8.69
N GLN A 152 3.34 19.28 -8.79
CA GLN A 152 3.44 18.37 -9.96
C GLN A 152 2.16 17.53 -10.06
N ASP A 153 1.61 17.43 -11.26
CA ASP A 153 0.30 16.79 -11.51
C ASP A 153 0.29 15.28 -11.27
N ASP A 154 1.45 14.62 -11.42
CA ASP A 154 1.61 13.16 -11.24
C ASP A 154 1.96 12.74 -9.81
N ARG A 155 2.05 13.68 -8.88
CA ARG A 155 2.21 13.38 -7.46
C ARG A 155 0.91 12.89 -6.84
N MET A 156 1.04 12.05 -5.85
CA MET A 156 -0.03 11.50 -5.03
C MET A 156 0.18 11.90 -3.58
N PHE A 157 -0.85 12.37 -2.92
CA PHE A 157 -0.83 12.63 -1.49
C PHE A 157 -1.57 11.51 -0.77
N VAL A 158 -0.89 10.81 0.11
CA VAL A 158 -1.40 9.71 0.94
C VAL A 158 -1.45 10.17 2.38
N LEU A 159 -2.60 10.02 3.02
CA LEU A 159 -2.86 10.50 4.37
C LEU A 159 -3.47 9.40 5.23
N ASN A 160 -2.75 8.96 6.27
CA ASN A 160 -3.29 8.07 7.28
C ASN A 160 -4.22 8.85 8.22
N VAL A 161 -5.45 8.37 8.33
CA VAL A 161 -6.50 8.99 9.12
C VAL A 161 -6.99 8.04 10.20
N PRO A 162 -6.79 8.36 11.50
CA PRO A 162 -7.36 7.59 12.59
C PRO A 162 -8.89 7.63 12.55
N MET A 163 -9.55 6.51 12.87
CA MET A 163 -11.01 6.48 12.97
C MET A 163 -11.54 6.97 14.33
N MET A 164 -10.66 7.14 15.32
CA MET A 164 -11.02 7.59 16.67
C MET A 164 -9.91 8.42 17.28
N GLU A 165 -10.27 9.34 18.16
CA GLU A 165 -9.31 9.96 19.07
C GLU A 165 -8.79 8.95 20.11
N ARG A 166 -7.74 9.32 20.83
CA ARG A 166 -7.03 8.43 21.75
C ARG A 166 -6.55 7.15 21.05
N ASN A 167 -6.10 7.31 19.81
CA ASN A 167 -5.84 6.17 18.92
C ASN A 167 -4.78 5.19 19.45
N GLU A 168 -3.82 5.68 20.25
CA GLU A 168 -2.69 4.91 20.79
C GLU A 168 -2.72 4.79 22.34
N ASP A 169 -3.84 5.12 22.97
CA ASP A 169 -3.98 5.16 24.44
C ASP A 169 -4.29 3.79 25.06
N HIS A 170 -4.18 2.70 24.29
CA HIS A 170 -4.49 1.33 24.78
C HIS A 170 -5.88 1.19 25.37
N VAL A 171 -6.87 1.80 24.75
CA VAL A 171 -8.29 1.75 25.18
C VAL A 171 -8.78 0.30 25.19
N GLY A 172 -9.45 -0.11 26.27
CA GLY A 172 -9.95 -1.49 26.43
C GLY A 172 -11.04 -1.87 25.44
N ASP A 173 -11.17 -3.17 25.13
CA ASP A 173 -12.09 -3.67 24.10
C ASP A 173 -13.56 -3.32 24.32
N ASP A 174 -14.02 -3.26 25.58
CA ASP A 174 -15.41 -2.88 25.87
C ASP A 174 -15.69 -1.41 25.53
N GLU A 175 -14.73 -0.53 25.80
CA GLU A 175 -14.82 0.88 25.42
C GLU A 175 -14.69 1.04 23.90
N VAL A 176 -13.76 0.32 23.25
CA VAL A 176 -13.64 0.32 21.78
C VAL A 176 -14.95 -0.13 21.13
N ARG A 177 -15.57 -1.20 21.62
CA ARG A 177 -16.89 -1.67 21.13
C ARG A 177 -17.96 -0.58 21.25
N ALA A 178 -18.00 0.11 22.37
CA ALA A 178 -18.94 1.21 22.59
C ALA A 178 -18.67 2.38 21.61
N LEU A 179 -17.40 2.75 21.43
CA LEU A 179 -16.99 3.81 20.50
C LEU A 179 -17.31 3.45 19.02
N LEU A 180 -17.07 2.21 18.60
CA LEU A 180 -17.42 1.73 17.25
C LEU A 180 -18.93 1.87 16.98
N ARG A 181 -19.77 1.49 17.95
CA ARG A 181 -21.23 1.61 17.84
C ARG A 181 -21.69 3.07 17.79
N ARG A 182 -21.08 3.96 18.56
CA ARG A 182 -21.34 5.41 18.51
C ARG A 182 -20.95 5.99 17.14
N GLY A 183 -19.78 5.61 16.63
CA GLY A 183 -19.35 5.99 15.28
C GLY A 183 -20.30 5.46 14.21
N ALA A 184 -20.71 4.20 14.29
CA ALA A 184 -21.73 3.61 13.41
C ALA A 184 -23.07 4.35 13.46
N ALA A 185 -23.43 4.90 14.62
CA ALA A 185 -24.63 5.73 14.79
C ALA A 185 -24.45 7.18 14.27
N GLY A 186 -23.22 7.60 13.90
CA GLY A 186 -22.92 8.90 13.28
C GLY A 186 -22.50 10.00 14.25
N GLU A 187 -22.16 9.67 15.45
CA GLU A 187 -21.76 10.66 16.45
C GLU A 187 -20.52 11.46 16.03
N PHE A 188 -19.65 10.86 15.21
CA PHE A 188 -18.36 11.45 14.81
C PHE A 188 -18.32 12.00 13.38
N ASP A 189 -19.43 12.01 12.66
CA ASP A 189 -19.52 12.45 11.25
C ASP A 189 -18.95 13.86 11.02
N GLN A 190 -19.21 14.77 11.96
CA GLN A 190 -18.76 16.16 11.85
C GLN A 190 -17.25 16.32 11.69
N HIS A 191 -16.46 15.45 12.32
CA HIS A 191 -15.00 15.50 12.28
C HIS A 191 -14.46 15.14 10.90
N TYR A 192 -15.04 14.12 10.28
CA TYR A 192 -14.63 13.69 8.92
C TYR A 192 -15.14 14.64 7.84
N ARG A 193 -16.30 15.25 8.06
CA ARG A 193 -16.75 16.34 7.19
C ARG A 193 -15.79 17.53 7.24
N ALA A 194 -15.35 17.93 8.43
CA ALA A 194 -14.39 19.02 8.62
C ALA A 194 -13.05 18.71 7.92
N LEU A 195 -12.54 17.47 8.05
CA LEU A 195 -11.33 17.03 7.34
C LEU A 195 -11.52 17.10 5.82
N ALA A 196 -12.62 16.57 5.30
CA ALA A 196 -12.91 16.56 3.87
C ALA A 196 -13.00 17.97 3.28
N GLU A 197 -13.73 18.87 3.95
CA GLU A 197 -13.83 20.28 3.57
C GLU A 197 -12.47 20.98 3.58
N ARG A 198 -11.62 20.68 4.55
CA ARG A 198 -10.25 21.18 4.63
C ARG A 198 -9.39 20.73 3.48
N LEU A 199 -9.41 19.45 3.13
CA LEU A 199 -8.63 18.89 2.01
C LEU A 199 -9.07 19.48 0.67
N VAL A 200 -10.38 19.65 0.46
CA VAL A 200 -10.92 20.34 -0.74
C VAL A 200 -10.48 21.81 -0.76
N LYS A 201 -10.56 22.52 0.36
CA LYS A 201 -10.11 23.91 0.48
C LYS A 201 -8.61 24.10 0.23
N LEU A 202 -7.80 23.09 0.59
CA LEU A 202 -6.35 23.06 0.32
C LEU A 202 -6.02 22.68 -1.13
N ASP A 203 -7.04 22.47 -1.96
CA ASP A 203 -6.90 22.08 -3.37
C ASP A 203 -6.13 20.76 -3.56
N VAL A 204 -6.45 19.78 -2.72
CA VAL A 204 -6.01 18.38 -2.81
C VAL A 204 -7.22 17.44 -2.70
N PRO A 205 -8.22 17.61 -3.58
CA PRO A 205 -9.47 16.86 -3.50
C PRO A 205 -9.29 15.36 -3.84
N ASP A 206 -8.17 14.98 -4.41
CA ASP A 206 -7.80 13.63 -4.85
C ASP A 206 -6.87 12.90 -3.87
N THR A 207 -6.81 13.35 -2.63
CA THR A 207 -6.03 12.69 -1.57
C THR A 207 -6.46 11.23 -1.42
N VAL A 208 -5.48 10.32 -1.32
CA VAL A 208 -5.69 8.93 -0.91
C VAL A 208 -5.74 8.89 0.62
N LEU A 209 -6.83 8.38 1.16
CA LEU A 209 -7.08 8.31 2.59
C LEU A 209 -6.92 6.86 3.07
N VAL A 210 -5.88 6.59 3.83
CA VAL A 210 -5.66 5.32 4.53
C VAL A 210 -6.42 5.41 5.85
N LEU A 211 -7.66 4.92 5.85
CA LEU A 211 -8.58 5.11 6.95
C LEU A 211 -8.55 3.93 7.92
N GLY A 212 -8.11 4.17 9.15
CA GLY A 212 -8.10 3.16 10.21
C GLY A 212 -7.20 1.97 9.88
N TRP A 213 -5.95 2.24 9.53
CA TRP A 213 -4.93 1.24 9.16
C TRP A 213 -4.67 0.20 10.26
N GLU A 214 -4.14 -0.95 9.89
CA GLU A 214 -3.80 -2.07 10.80
C GLU A 214 -4.94 -2.50 11.74
N MET A 215 -6.19 -2.36 11.28
CA MET A 215 -7.40 -2.59 12.08
C MET A 215 -7.55 -4.02 12.58
N ASN A 216 -6.88 -4.97 11.98
CA ASN A 216 -6.89 -6.39 12.36
C ASN A 216 -5.95 -6.71 13.55
N GLY A 217 -5.17 -5.72 14.01
CA GLY A 217 -4.29 -5.81 15.18
C GLY A 217 -4.96 -5.42 16.50
N THR A 218 -4.12 -5.23 17.53
CA THR A 218 -4.56 -4.85 18.90
C THR A 218 -4.08 -3.45 19.31
N THR A 219 -3.23 -2.80 18.51
CA THR A 219 -2.51 -1.59 18.89
C THR A 219 -3.43 -0.37 19.00
N TYR A 220 -4.29 -0.17 17.99
CA TYR A 220 -5.05 1.07 17.84
C TYR A 220 -6.45 1.00 18.45
N THR A 221 -6.95 2.16 18.90
CA THR A 221 -8.34 2.29 19.37
C THR A 221 -9.34 2.01 18.25
N HIS A 222 -8.98 2.25 17.00
CA HIS A 222 -9.81 1.95 15.83
C HIS A 222 -9.75 0.48 15.37
N ARG A 223 -9.24 -0.45 16.19
CA ARG A 223 -9.18 -1.88 15.83
C ARG A 223 -10.56 -2.49 15.64
N CYS A 224 -10.65 -3.42 14.70
CA CYS A 224 -11.90 -4.03 14.26
C CYS A 224 -12.38 -5.17 15.19
N GLY A 225 -11.44 -5.91 15.83
CA GLY A 225 -11.72 -7.13 16.58
C GLY A 225 -12.84 -7.03 17.62
N PRO A 226 -12.98 -5.96 18.41
CA PRO A 226 -14.04 -5.86 19.44
C PRO A 226 -15.47 -5.88 18.89
N ASP A 227 -15.72 -5.34 17.67
CA ASP A 227 -17.05 -5.37 17.02
C ASP A 227 -16.90 -5.15 15.50
N PRO A 228 -16.60 -6.21 14.70
CA PRO A 228 -16.36 -6.09 13.26
C PRO A 228 -17.53 -5.48 12.47
N GLU A 229 -18.77 -5.78 12.85
CA GLU A 229 -19.94 -5.25 12.15
C GLU A 229 -20.15 -3.76 12.42
N ALA A 230 -19.98 -3.31 13.66
CA ALA A 230 -20.01 -1.89 13.98
C ALA A 230 -18.83 -1.16 13.31
N TRP A 231 -17.64 -1.78 13.25
CA TRP A 231 -16.47 -1.23 12.57
C TRP A 231 -16.74 -0.99 11.07
N LYS A 232 -17.24 -1.99 10.36
CA LYS A 232 -17.61 -1.89 8.93
C LYS A 232 -18.66 -0.82 8.69
N THR A 233 -19.68 -0.77 9.55
CA THR A 233 -20.74 0.25 9.48
C THR A 233 -20.19 1.64 9.69
N TYR A 234 -19.30 1.81 10.68
CA TYR A 234 -18.66 3.09 10.97
C TYR A 234 -17.75 3.54 9.82
N TRP A 235 -16.93 2.64 9.29
CA TRP A 235 -16.06 2.90 8.14
C TRP A 235 -16.88 3.39 6.93
N LYS A 236 -17.96 2.67 6.56
CA LYS A 236 -18.89 3.09 5.51
C LYS A 236 -19.49 4.47 5.76
N ARG A 237 -19.81 4.77 7.00
CA ARG A 237 -20.39 6.05 7.37
C ARG A 237 -19.42 7.21 7.21
N ILE A 238 -18.18 7.02 7.62
CA ILE A 238 -17.11 8.02 7.38
C ILE A 238 -17.00 8.31 5.88
N ILE A 239 -16.90 7.27 5.05
CA ILE A 239 -16.79 7.42 3.60
C ILE A 239 -17.99 8.19 3.02
N THR A 240 -19.21 7.81 3.41
CA THR A 240 -20.43 8.48 2.97
C THR A 240 -20.41 9.97 3.33
N THR A 241 -19.99 10.28 4.55
CA THR A 241 -19.85 11.65 5.03
C THR A 241 -18.81 12.44 4.22
N MET A 242 -17.63 11.90 4.01
CA MET A 242 -16.56 12.56 3.26
C MET A 242 -16.94 12.71 1.77
N ARG A 243 -17.53 11.67 1.16
CA ARG A 243 -18.01 11.73 -0.23
C ARG A 243 -19.16 12.71 -0.45
N SER A 244 -19.88 13.12 0.60
CA SER A 244 -20.93 14.14 0.52
C SER A 244 -20.40 15.58 0.38
N VAL A 245 -19.10 15.80 0.58
CA VAL A 245 -18.49 17.15 0.46
C VAL A 245 -18.30 17.50 -1.01
N PRO A 246 -18.84 18.63 -1.49
CA PRO A 246 -18.70 19.01 -2.89
C PRO A 246 -17.25 19.20 -3.33
N GLY A 247 -16.91 18.73 -4.51
CA GLY A 247 -15.59 18.91 -5.14
C GLY A 247 -14.58 17.86 -4.74
N GLN A 248 -14.87 16.99 -3.77
CA GLN A 248 -13.99 15.88 -3.38
C GLN A 248 -13.86 14.83 -4.52
N LYS A 249 -12.70 14.16 -4.55
CA LYS A 249 -12.35 13.05 -5.44
C LYS A 249 -11.48 12.03 -4.70
N PHE A 250 -11.69 11.91 -3.39
CA PHE A 250 -10.89 11.05 -2.53
C PHE A 250 -10.93 9.59 -2.98
N LYS A 251 -9.80 8.90 -2.78
CA LYS A 251 -9.74 7.46 -2.81
C LYS A 251 -9.55 6.93 -1.40
N PHE A 252 -10.24 5.85 -1.07
CA PHE A 252 -10.21 5.24 0.25
C PHE A 252 -9.48 3.90 0.19
N ASP A 253 -8.42 3.82 0.98
CA ASP A 253 -7.53 2.67 1.06
C ASP A 253 -7.80 1.88 2.34
N PHE A 254 -8.19 0.62 2.16
CA PHE A 254 -8.39 -0.35 3.23
C PHE A 254 -7.09 -1.09 3.46
N THR A 255 -6.38 -0.76 4.54
CA THR A 255 -5.00 -1.20 4.79
C THR A 255 -4.90 -1.99 6.10
N PRO A 256 -5.02 -3.32 6.06
CA PRO A 256 -4.70 -4.18 7.19
C PRO A 256 -3.19 -4.35 7.38
N ASN A 257 -2.81 -4.78 8.59
CA ASN A 257 -1.51 -5.38 8.84
C ASN A 257 -1.42 -6.78 8.18
N ARG A 258 -0.28 -7.12 7.61
CA ARG A 258 -0.02 -8.40 6.96
C ARG A 258 -0.20 -9.58 7.93
N GLY A 259 -0.82 -10.64 7.45
CA GLY A 259 -1.09 -11.84 8.23
C GLY A 259 -2.44 -11.79 8.97
N ARG A 260 -2.67 -12.79 9.78
CA ARG A 260 -3.91 -12.89 10.55
C ARG A 260 -3.99 -11.82 11.65
N ASP A 261 -2.86 -11.58 12.33
CA ASP A 261 -2.76 -10.75 13.54
C ASP A 261 -3.80 -11.17 14.61
N ALA A 262 -4.57 -10.24 15.21
CA ALA A 262 -5.59 -10.57 16.17
C ALA A 262 -6.82 -11.24 15.54
N ILE A 263 -7.22 -10.79 14.34
CA ILE A 263 -8.30 -11.40 13.56
C ILE A 263 -7.94 -11.41 12.05
N PRO A 264 -8.57 -12.30 11.26
CA PRO A 264 -8.47 -12.23 9.81
C PRO A 264 -8.91 -10.85 9.30
N TRP A 265 -8.05 -10.13 8.59
CA TRP A 265 -8.41 -8.78 8.10
C TRP A 265 -9.60 -8.80 7.12
N THR A 266 -9.87 -9.93 6.47
CA THR A 266 -11.05 -10.09 5.61
C THR A 266 -12.38 -9.96 6.35
N GLU A 267 -12.39 -10.20 7.66
CA GLU A 267 -13.58 -10.01 8.51
C GLU A 267 -13.91 -8.52 8.72
N CYS A 268 -12.91 -7.65 8.55
CA CYS A 268 -13.05 -6.20 8.64
C CYS A 268 -13.38 -5.53 7.30
N TYR A 269 -13.37 -6.26 6.18
CA TYR A 269 -13.59 -5.67 4.87
C TYR A 269 -14.99 -5.07 4.74
N PRO A 270 -15.11 -3.74 4.52
CA PRO A 270 -16.41 -3.07 4.58
C PRO A 270 -17.23 -3.20 3.28
N GLY A 271 -16.63 -3.66 2.19
CA GLY A 271 -17.31 -3.90 0.92
C GLY A 271 -16.82 -3.04 -0.25
N ASP A 272 -17.09 -3.52 -1.45
CA ASP A 272 -16.56 -2.96 -2.71
C ASP A 272 -17.10 -1.57 -3.05
N ASP A 273 -18.26 -1.22 -2.52
CA ASP A 273 -18.95 0.05 -2.74
C ASP A 273 -18.23 1.25 -2.10
N VAL A 274 -17.41 0.98 -1.09
CA VAL A 274 -16.72 2.00 -0.30
C VAL A 274 -15.20 1.93 -0.36
N VAL A 275 -14.61 0.77 -0.69
CA VAL A 275 -13.17 0.61 -0.85
C VAL A 275 -12.75 0.90 -2.28
N ASP A 276 -11.77 1.78 -2.48
CA ASP A 276 -11.18 2.06 -3.79
C ASP A 276 -9.87 1.30 -4.00
N ILE A 277 -9.09 1.09 -2.94
CA ILE A 277 -7.77 0.43 -2.93
C ILE A 277 -7.74 -0.56 -1.77
N VAL A 278 -7.14 -1.73 -2.00
CA VAL A 278 -6.81 -2.68 -0.92
C VAL A 278 -5.32 -2.59 -0.66
N GLY A 279 -4.97 -1.94 0.44
CA GLY A 279 -3.59 -1.82 0.91
C GLY A 279 -3.16 -2.97 1.81
N MET A 280 -1.88 -2.95 2.18
CA MET A 280 -1.33 -3.83 3.22
C MET A 280 -0.07 -3.22 3.81
N ASP A 281 -0.03 -3.08 5.12
CA ASP A 281 1.19 -2.75 5.85
C ASP A 281 2.00 -4.02 6.04
N SER A 282 3.24 -4.02 5.56
CA SER A 282 4.07 -5.21 5.49
C SER A 282 5.49 -4.96 5.93
N TYR A 283 5.77 -5.25 7.19
CA TYR A 283 7.11 -5.19 7.74
C TYR A 283 7.79 -6.56 7.78
N ASP A 284 9.13 -6.57 7.84
CA ASP A 284 9.94 -7.78 7.95
C ASP A 284 9.85 -8.39 9.36
N GLN A 285 8.76 -9.09 9.59
CA GLN A 285 8.40 -9.75 10.86
C GLN A 285 7.50 -10.97 10.61
N PRO A 286 7.34 -11.88 11.62
CA PRO A 286 8.07 -11.95 12.89
C PRO A 286 9.51 -12.41 12.72
N THR A 287 10.28 -12.39 13.81
CA THR A 287 11.68 -12.83 13.82
C THR A 287 11.83 -14.25 13.28
N GLY A 288 12.78 -14.46 12.36
CA GLY A 288 13.08 -15.74 11.74
C GLY A 288 12.12 -16.17 10.63
N THR A 289 11.17 -15.30 10.24
CA THR A 289 10.30 -15.57 9.09
C THR A 289 10.91 -15.00 7.82
N ASP A 290 11.13 -15.84 6.82
CA ASP A 290 11.60 -15.41 5.51
C ASP A 290 10.48 -14.80 4.65
N PHE A 291 10.87 -14.12 3.57
CA PHE A 291 9.93 -13.45 2.68
C PHE A 291 8.95 -14.42 1.99
N ASP A 292 9.39 -15.59 1.60
CA ASP A 292 8.54 -16.57 0.88
C ASP A 292 7.43 -17.09 1.79
N ARG A 293 7.72 -17.20 3.09
CA ARG A 293 6.70 -17.48 4.09
C ARG A 293 5.76 -16.28 4.30
N GLN A 294 6.26 -15.07 4.33
CA GLN A 294 5.42 -13.85 4.41
C GLN A 294 4.49 -13.73 3.19
N VAL A 295 4.92 -14.21 2.02
CA VAL A 295 4.07 -14.31 0.82
C VAL A 295 2.98 -15.36 0.99
N SER A 296 3.32 -16.55 1.48
CA SER A 296 2.45 -17.73 1.49
C SER A 296 1.62 -17.94 2.74
N GLU A 297 1.89 -17.19 3.82
CA GLU A 297 1.12 -17.31 5.07
C GLU A 297 -0.36 -16.94 4.88
N PRO A 298 -1.26 -17.45 5.71
CA PRO A 298 -2.66 -17.04 5.70
C PRO A 298 -2.77 -15.53 5.90
N TYR A 299 -3.56 -14.86 5.06
CA TYR A 299 -3.73 -13.39 5.04
C TYR A 299 -2.46 -12.60 4.72
N GLY A 300 -1.44 -13.26 4.14
CA GLY A 300 -0.18 -12.69 3.69
C GLY A 300 -0.27 -12.02 2.33
N LEU A 301 0.91 -11.69 1.77
CA LEU A 301 1.03 -10.91 0.55
C LEU A 301 0.31 -11.54 -0.66
N LYS A 302 0.38 -12.88 -0.83
CA LYS A 302 -0.31 -13.57 -1.94
C LYS A 302 -1.82 -13.43 -1.82
N GLN A 303 -2.37 -13.71 -0.64
CA GLN A 303 -3.82 -13.59 -0.41
C GLN A 303 -4.31 -12.14 -0.60
N HIS A 304 -3.51 -11.14 -0.21
CA HIS A 304 -3.79 -9.74 -0.45
C HIS A 304 -3.99 -9.43 -1.94
N VAL A 305 -3.04 -9.84 -2.79
CA VAL A 305 -3.13 -9.63 -4.25
C VAL A 305 -4.33 -10.38 -4.85
N GLU A 306 -4.54 -11.64 -4.45
CA GLU A 306 -5.66 -12.46 -4.93
C GLU A 306 -7.02 -11.86 -4.49
N PHE A 307 -7.11 -11.38 -3.26
CA PHE A 307 -8.32 -10.73 -2.74
C PHE A 307 -8.63 -9.45 -3.51
N ALA A 308 -7.67 -8.55 -3.64
CA ALA A 308 -7.86 -7.31 -4.39
C ALA A 308 -8.31 -7.58 -5.83
N LYS A 309 -7.68 -8.56 -6.50
CA LYS A 309 -8.07 -8.99 -7.85
C LYS A 309 -9.50 -9.54 -7.90
N ALA A 310 -9.91 -10.35 -6.93
CA ALA A 310 -11.26 -10.92 -6.86
C ALA A 310 -12.33 -9.83 -6.67
N HIS A 311 -11.98 -8.74 -5.98
CA HIS A 311 -12.84 -7.57 -5.73
C HIS A 311 -12.67 -6.45 -6.77
N GLY A 312 -11.84 -6.64 -7.81
CA GLY A 312 -11.60 -5.64 -8.85
C GLY A 312 -10.94 -4.36 -8.33
N LYS A 313 -10.07 -4.47 -7.32
CA LYS A 313 -9.40 -3.33 -6.70
C LYS A 313 -7.91 -3.28 -7.06
N GLU A 314 -7.37 -2.06 -7.09
CA GLU A 314 -5.93 -1.84 -7.10
C GLU A 314 -5.34 -2.18 -5.73
N ILE A 315 -4.05 -2.50 -5.69
CA ILE A 315 -3.32 -2.75 -4.44
C ILE A 315 -2.38 -1.61 -4.09
N SER A 316 -2.02 -1.49 -2.83
CA SER A 316 -1.00 -0.57 -2.33
C SER A 316 -0.21 -1.17 -1.18
N TYR A 317 0.94 -0.56 -0.89
CA TYR A 317 1.73 -0.83 0.31
C TYR A 317 2.03 0.51 1.01
N PRO A 318 1.07 1.04 1.78
CA PRO A 318 1.22 2.34 2.45
C PRO A 318 2.37 2.35 3.45
N GLU A 319 2.60 1.21 4.12
CA GLU A 319 3.72 1.03 5.04
C GLU A 319 4.45 -0.27 4.75
N TRP A 320 5.77 -0.18 4.58
CA TRP A 320 6.62 -1.35 4.51
C TRP A 320 8.05 -1.02 4.89
N GLY A 321 8.80 -2.03 5.31
CA GLY A 321 10.18 -1.83 5.71
C GLY A 321 10.74 -2.97 6.54
N LEU A 322 11.96 -2.78 7.01
CA LEU A 322 12.64 -3.71 7.91
C LEU A 322 11.97 -3.69 9.30
N PHE A 323 12.17 -4.71 10.10
CA PHE A 323 11.73 -4.69 11.49
C PHE A 323 12.51 -5.70 12.34
N ARG A 324 11.93 -6.87 12.64
CA ARG A 324 12.43 -7.81 13.67
C ARG A 324 13.57 -8.71 13.19
N ASN A 325 13.87 -8.70 11.91
CA ASN A 325 14.97 -9.49 11.32
C ASN A 325 16.24 -8.65 11.04
N GLY A 326 16.28 -7.40 11.56
CA GLY A 326 17.43 -6.50 11.45
C GLY A 326 17.70 -6.06 10.03
N ASP A 327 19.01 -5.86 9.68
CA ASP A 327 19.43 -5.43 8.34
C ASP A 327 19.30 -6.56 7.30
N ASN A 328 18.06 -6.84 6.90
CA ASN A 328 17.69 -7.93 6.00
C ASN A 328 17.67 -7.48 4.53
N GLU A 329 18.82 -7.52 3.89
CA GLU A 329 18.98 -7.18 2.47
C GLU A 329 18.13 -8.07 1.55
N GLU A 330 17.92 -9.34 1.90
CA GLU A 330 17.13 -10.27 1.11
C GLU A 330 15.65 -9.87 1.09
N TYR A 331 15.08 -9.54 2.27
CA TYR A 331 13.72 -9.01 2.35
C TYR A 331 13.57 -7.74 1.49
N MET A 332 14.51 -6.81 1.62
CA MET A 332 14.48 -5.55 0.86
C MET A 332 14.43 -5.80 -0.66
N ARG A 333 15.28 -6.69 -1.18
CA ARG A 333 15.30 -7.03 -2.61
C ARG A 333 14.03 -7.76 -3.05
N LYS A 334 13.57 -8.73 -2.25
CA LYS A 334 12.37 -9.53 -2.59
C LYS A 334 11.10 -8.67 -2.54
N MET A 335 10.96 -7.76 -1.56
CA MET A 335 9.80 -6.86 -1.48
C MET A 335 9.75 -5.88 -2.66
N LEU A 336 10.89 -5.31 -3.06
CA LEU A 336 10.97 -4.47 -4.26
C LEU A 336 10.61 -5.25 -5.54
N ALA A 337 11.11 -6.47 -5.68
CA ALA A 337 10.76 -7.35 -6.82
C ALA A 337 9.27 -7.72 -6.83
N TRP A 338 8.69 -8.01 -5.67
CA TRP A 338 7.26 -8.25 -5.48
C TRP A 338 6.41 -7.07 -5.98
N MET A 339 6.78 -5.86 -5.59
CA MET A 339 6.08 -4.65 -6.04
C MET A 339 6.28 -4.39 -7.54
N ASP A 340 7.45 -4.71 -8.10
CA ASP A 340 7.68 -4.60 -9.53
C ASP A 340 6.91 -5.67 -10.33
N GLU A 341 6.61 -6.83 -9.75
CA GLU A 341 5.77 -7.87 -10.36
C GLU A 341 4.28 -7.52 -10.29
N HIS A 342 3.78 -7.17 -9.11
CA HIS A 342 2.34 -7.00 -8.87
C HIS A 342 1.82 -5.57 -9.13
N LYS A 343 2.72 -4.61 -9.43
CA LYS A 343 2.38 -3.25 -9.87
C LYS A 343 1.38 -2.52 -8.96
N PRO A 344 1.67 -2.37 -7.66
CA PRO A 344 0.78 -1.58 -6.79
C PRO A 344 0.59 -0.16 -7.36
N LEU A 345 -0.58 0.42 -7.10
CA LEU A 345 -0.86 1.83 -7.43
C LEU A 345 0.22 2.74 -6.82
N TYR A 346 0.57 2.45 -5.58
CA TYR A 346 1.66 3.14 -4.88
C TYR A 346 2.26 2.29 -3.75
N ASN A 347 3.45 2.69 -3.32
CA ASN A 347 4.08 2.19 -2.10
C ASN A 347 4.90 3.28 -1.40
N THR A 348 5.02 3.18 -0.08
CA THR A 348 5.85 4.07 0.74
C THR A 348 6.64 3.29 1.78
N VAL A 349 7.98 3.36 1.70
CA VAL A 349 8.83 2.79 2.74
C VAL A 349 8.72 3.64 4.00
N THR A 350 8.63 2.99 5.16
CA THR A 350 8.70 3.66 6.47
C THR A 350 10.17 3.88 6.81
N ASP A 351 10.64 5.14 6.74
CA ASP A 351 12.08 5.41 6.78
C ASP A 351 12.52 6.11 8.09
N TYR A 352 12.42 5.39 9.18
CA TYR A 352 13.08 5.68 10.48
C TYR A 352 13.50 4.36 11.13
N CYS A 353 14.40 4.38 12.10
CA CYS A 353 14.82 3.16 12.79
C CYS A 353 13.67 2.50 13.58
N PRO A 354 13.54 1.17 13.52
CA PRO A 354 14.41 0.19 12.84
C PRO A 354 14.05 -0.08 11.38
N HIS A 355 13.03 0.54 10.82
CA HIS A 355 12.38 0.16 9.55
C HIS A 355 13.12 0.70 8.32
N GLY A 356 13.77 1.84 8.46
CA GLY A 356 14.26 2.66 7.36
C GLY A 356 15.58 2.22 6.77
N VAL A 357 15.86 2.82 5.61
CA VAL A 357 17.06 2.54 4.82
C VAL A 357 17.94 3.76 4.58
N TRP A 358 17.40 4.96 4.71
CA TRP A 358 18.13 6.22 4.54
C TRP A 358 18.33 6.96 5.87
N GLN A 359 17.31 7.04 6.72
CA GLN A 359 17.38 7.69 8.03
C GLN A 359 17.78 6.74 9.16
N CYS A 360 18.05 5.45 8.85
CA CYS A 360 18.46 4.45 9.82
C CYS A 360 19.84 3.90 9.48
N GLU A 361 20.85 4.25 10.27
CA GLU A 361 22.24 3.80 10.06
C GLU A 361 22.44 2.32 10.42
N ASP A 362 21.50 1.69 11.10
CA ASP A 362 21.56 0.28 11.51
C ASP A 362 21.37 -0.71 10.34
N ASN A 363 20.92 -0.21 9.17
CA ASN A 363 20.53 -1.03 8.03
C ASN A 363 21.39 -0.82 6.75
N PRO A 364 22.73 -0.88 6.81
CA PRO A 364 23.60 -0.50 5.70
C PRO A 364 23.47 -1.40 4.46
N LYS A 365 23.19 -2.70 4.61
CA LYS A 365 23.03 -3.63 3.47
C LYS A 365 21.72 -3.38 2.75
N SER A 366 20.64 -3.27 3.50
CA SER A 366 19.31 -2.97 2.98
C SER A 366 19.25 -1.57 2.35
N SER A 367 19.93 -0.59 2.94
CA SER A 367 20.12 0.75 2.39
C SER A 367 20.79 0.70 1.01
N LYS A 368 21.87 -0.07 0.88
CA LYS A 368 22.56 -0.28 -0.40
C LYS A 368 21.65 -0.97 -1.43
N ALA A 369 20.92 -2.01 -1.03
CA ALA A 369 20.00 -2.72 -1.92
C ALA A 369 18.89 -1.79 -2.43
N TYR A 370 18.23 -1.06 -1.53
CA TYR A 370 17.18 -0.10 -1.85
C TYR A 370 17.68 0.99 -2.82
N ARG A 371 18.82 1.60 -2.49
CA ARG A 371 19.43 2.62 -3.33
C ARG A 371 19.81 2.09 -4.71
N THR A 372 20.36 0.88 -4.80
CA THR A 372 20.73 0.25 -6.08
C THR A 372 19.51 0.04 -6.97
N ALA A 373 18.39 -0.41 -6.39
CA ALA A 373 17.16 -0.71 -7.13
C ALA A 373 16.42 0.55 -7.63
N LEU A 374 16.51 1.66 -6.88
CA LEU A 374 15.68 2.84 -7.12
C LEU A 374 16.45 4.07 -7.59
N SER A 375 17.78 4.03 -7.67
CA SER A 375 18.60 5.18 -8.08
C SER A 375 18.25 5.62 -9.50
N GLY A 376 17.92 6.91 -9.67
CA GLY A 376 17.57 7.49 -10.96
C GLY A 376 16.25 7.00 -11.55
N ARG A 377 15.42 6.27 -10.76
CA ARG A 377 14.13 5.75 -11.23
C ARG A 377 13.17 6.89 -11.56
N THR A 378 12.66 6.90 -12.80
CA THR A 378 11.63 7.84 -13.27
C THR A 378 10.26 7.17 -13.31
N GLY A 379 9.19 7.97 -13.39
CA GLY A 379 7.79 7.49 -13.42
C GLY A 379 7.39 6.74 -14.68
N THR A 380 8.20 6.82 -15.74
CA THR A 380 7.98 6.10 -16.99
C THR A 380 9.00 4.98 -17.13
N GLU A 381 8.55 3.81 -17.56
CA GLU A 381 9.46 2.78 -18.03
C GLU A 381 10.16 3.33 -19.28
N PRO A 382 11.51 3.24 -19.40
CA PRO A 382 12.15 3.55 -20.66
C PRO A 382 11.43 2.75 -21.74
N ALA A 383 11.12 3.39 -22.86
CA ALA A 383 10.62 2.65 -24.02
C ALA A 383 11.59 1.46 -24.21
N PRO A 384 11.06 0.23 -24.39
CA PRO A 384 11.93 -0.92 -24.64
C PRO A 384 12.91 -0.47 -25.72
N GLU A 385 14.22 -0.55 -25.43
CA GLU A 385 15.22 -0.36 -26.48
C GLU A 385 14.75 -1.19 -27.66
N PRO A 386 14.65 -0.61 -28.85
CA PRO A 386 14.26 -1.37 -30.03
C PRO A 386 15.14 -2.62 -30.03
N THR A 387 14.56 -3.76 -29.71
CA THR A 387 15.24 -5.05 -29.84
C THR A 387 15.80 -5.08 -31.21
N ALA A 388 17.12 -5.10 -31.31
CA ALA A 388 17.77 -5.24 -32.61
C ALA A 388 17.04 -6.38 -33.32
N PRO A 389 16.55 -6.20 -34.54
CA PRO A 389 15.75 -7.19 -35.24
C PRO A 389 16.45 -8.54 -35.10
N GLU A 390 15.75 -9.52 -34.52
CA GLU A 390 16.29 -10.87 -34.34
C GLU A 390 16.81 -11.32 -35.72
N THR A 391 18.10 -11.58 -35.78
CA THR A 391 18.72 -12.07 -37.02
C THR A 391 18.00 -13.33 -37.42
N PRO A 392 17.36 -13.42 -38.60
CA PRO A 392 16.70 -14.63 -39.03
C PRO A 392 17.65 -15.82 -38.88
N PRO A 393 17.18 -17.01 -38.45
CA PRO A 393 18.02 -18.13 -38.07
C PRO A 393 19.02 -18.64 -39.15
N ASN A 394 18.96 -18.09 -40.36
CA ASN A 394 19.86 -18.42 -41.51
C ASN A 394 20.58 -17.19 -42.07
N CYS A 395 20.78 -16.15 -41.31
CA CYS A 395 21.38 -14.91 -41.75
C CYS A 395 22.83 -14.79 -41.21
N SER A 396 23.83 -14.66 -42.09
CA SER A 396 25.18 -14.28 -41.71
C SER A 396 25.34 -12.76 -41.85
N PRO A 397 25.52 -12.01 -40.70
CA PRO A 397 25.67 -10.58 -40.75
C PRO A 397 27.00 -10.20 -41.45
N LEU A 398 26.92 -9.28 -42.39
CA LEU A 398 28.11 -8.65 -43.01
C LEU A 398 28.65 -7.60 -42.06
N ASN A 399 29.95 -7.66 -41.76
CA ASN A 399 30.60 -6.66 -40.94
C ASN A 399 31.05 -5.48 -41.84
N LEU A 400 30.16 -4.48 -41.98
CA LEU A 400 30.38 -3.32 -42.87
C LEU A 400 31.01 -2.12 -42.14
N GLY A 401 31.30 -2.26 -40.85
CA GLY A 401 31.78 -1.19 -39.97
C GLY A 401 30.68 -0.31 -39.41
N GLU A 402 30.92 0.22 -38.20
CA GLU A 402 29.93 0.96 -37.39
C GLU A 402 29.25 2.13 -38.12
N TRP A 403 29.94 2.82 -39.00
CA TRP A 403 29.39 3.95 -39.76
C TRP A 403 28.32 3.49 -40.77
N ALA A 404 28.59 2.42 -41.51
CA ALA A 404 27.68 1.89 -42.51
C ALA A 404 26.45 1.21 -41.83
N GLU A 405 26.65 0.50 -40.74
CA GLU A 405 25.58 -0.11 -39.94
C GLU A 405 24.64 0.95 -39.34
N LYS A 406 25.18 2.07 -38.87
CA LYS A 406 24.40 3.20 -38.35
C LYS A 406 23.61 3.92 -39.47
N TRP A 407 24.17 4.04 -40.66
CA TRP A 407 23.49 4.67 -41.80
C TRP A 407 22.38 3.79 -42.37
N LEU A 408 22.54 2.46 -42.31
CA LEU A 408 21.57 1.47 -42.81
C LEU A 408 20.48 1.12 -41.74
N GLY A 409 20.60 1.63 -40.53
CA GLY A 409 19.66 1.34 -39.42
C GLY A 409 19.78 -0.08 -38.85
N GLY A 410 20.90 -0.78 -39.10
CA GLY A 410 21.16 -2.12 -38.61
C GLY A 410 22.19 -2.90 -39.43
N LYS A 411 22.45 -4.15 -39.03
CA LYS A 411 23.36 -5.06 -39.74
C LYS A 411 22.71 -5.61 -41.02
N LEU A 412 23.40 -5.50 -42.13
CA LEU A 412 22.96 -6.12 -43.39
C LEU A 412 23.19 -7.63 -43.33
N CYS A 413 22.14 -8.41 -43.57
CA CYS A 413 22.21 -9.86 -43.57
C CYS A 413 22.16 -10.45 -44.97
N MET A 414 23.03 -11.40 -45.28
CA MET A 414 22.93 -12.22 -46.50
C MET A 414 22.34 -13.61 -46.12
N SER A 415 21.26 -13.99 -46.78
CA SER A 415 20.78 -15.37 -46.77
C SER A 415 21.30 -16.08 -48.02
N VAL A 416 22.07 -17.14 -47.86
CA VAL A 416 22.55 -17.98 -48.98
C VAL A 416 21.74 -19.28 -48.95
N ASP A 417 20.90 -19.44 -49.97
CA ASP A 417 20.10 -20.66 -50.14
C ASP A 417 20.95 -21.72 -50.88
N TRP A 418 21.59 -22.59 -50.11
CA TRP A 418 22.46 -23.66 -50.61
C TRP A 418 21.68 -24.77 -51.34
N HIS A 419 20.36 -24.78 -51.33
CA HIS A 419 19.56 -25.82 -52.00
C HIS A 419 19.30 -25.61 -53.47
N LYS A 420 19.73 -24.47 -54.06
CA LYS A 420 19.54 -24.16 -55.47
C LYS A 420 20.73 -24.58 -56.39
N TYR A 421 21.77 -25.16 -55.79
CA TYR A 421 22.97 -25.55 -56.56
C TYR A 421 23.37 -27.03 -56.31
N LYS A 422 22.39 -27.92 -56.15
CA LYS A 422 22.60 -29.37 -56.29
C LYS A 422 21.82 -29.92 -57.48
#